data_dd8058f3a9ec53db416dc99d51e0c6d8
#
_entry.id   dd8058f3a9ec53db416dc99d51e0c6d8
#
_cell.length_a   1.000
_cell.length_b   1.000
_cell.length_c   1.000
_cell.angle_alpha   90.00
_cell.angle_beta   90.00
_cell.angle_gamma   90.00
#
_symmetry.space_group_name_H-M   'P 1'
#
loop_
_entity.id
_entity.type
_entity.pdbx_description
1 polymer ?
#
loop_
_entity_poly.entity_id
_entity_poly.type
_entity_poly.pdbx_seq_one_letter_code
_entity_poly.pdbx_strand_id
1 'polypeptide(L)' 'VKAGGGYHHICFEVKDIHKELEKLKNRGARIIVEPVLGFENRLIAFVFLSMKNTKCNLIELAEEKKLQ' A
#
# COMPACT_ATOMS: atom_id res chain seq x y z
N VAL A 1 -5.18 0.46 12.68
CA VAL A 1 -5.04 1.65 13.26
C VAL A 1 -4.81 1.54 14.67
N LYS A 2 -4.03 2.31 15.17
CA LYS A 2 -3.74 2.24 16.41
C LYS A 2 -3.98 3.45 17.04
N ALA A 3 -4.78 3.44 17.89
CA ALA A 3 -4.99 4.60 18.63
C ALA A 3 -3.80 4.86 19.39
N GLY A 4 -3.76 5.79 20.10
CA GLY A 4 -2.69 5.99 20.95
C GLY A 4 -1.46 6.39 20.31
N GLY A 5 -1.54 7.17 19.45
CA GLY A 5 -0.41 7.74 18.96
C GLY A 5 0.24 7.04 17.90
N GLY A 6 -0.32 6.01 17.61
CA GLY A 6 0.27 5.40 16.53
C GLY A 6 0.00 6.14 15.32
N TYR A 7 0.40 5.67 14.26
CA TYR A 7 0.07 6.25 13.08
C TYR A 7 -0.77 5.33 12.36
N HIS A 8 -1.46 5.81 11.39
CA HIS A 8 -2.40 5.07 10.64
C HIS A 8 -1.84 4.79 9.30
N HIS A 9 -2.24 3.72 8.69
CA HIS A 9 -1.96 3.58 7.29
C HIS A 9 -3.27 3.18 6.61
N ILE A 10 -3.36 3.47 5.34
CA ILE A 10 -4.55 3.17 4.57
C ILE A 10 -4.23 1.93 3.75
N CYS A 11 -5.14 0.97 3.76
CA CYS A 11 -4.94 -0.26 3.02
C CYS A 11 -5.90 -0.31 1.86
N PHE A 12 -5.38 -0.54 0.68
CA PHE A 12 -6.20 -0.68 -0.51
C PHE A 12 -6.03 -2.05 -1.11
N GLU A 13 -7.14 -2.61 -1.55
CA GLU A 13 -7.08 -3.88 -2.26
C GLU A 13 -7.02 -3.56 -3.74
N VAL A 14 -6.09 -4.17 -4.45
CA VAL A 14 -5.90 -3.87 -5.85
C VAL A 14 -5.88 -5.14 -6.66
N LYS A 15 -6.13 -5.05 -7.93
CA LYS A 15 -6.14 -6.21 -8.78
C LYS A 15 -4.76 -6.58 -9.29
N ASP A 16 -3.95 -5.60 -9.56
CA ASP A 16 -2.62 -5.83 -10.08
C ASP A 16 -1.68 -4.91 -9.35
N ILE A 17 -0.98 -5.46 -8.37
CA ILE A 17 -0.18 -4.64 -7.49
C ILE A 17 0.98 -3.98 -8.22
N HIS A 18 1.53 -4.64 -9.22
CA HIS A 18 2.65 -4.04 -9.94
C HIS A 18 2.22 -2.82 -10.74
N LYS A 19 1.04 -2.90 -11.34
CA LYS A 19 0.52 -1.76 -12.06
C LYS A 19 0.21 -0.61 -11.14
N GLU A 20 -0.35 -0.91 -9.98
CA GLU A 20 -0.68 0.16 -9.04
C GLU A 20 0.58 0.83 -8.52
N LEU A 21 1.61 0.05 -8.27
CA LEU A 21 2.85 0.64 -7.82
C LEU A 21 3.45 1.56 -8.88
N GLU A 22 3.34 1.16 -10.12
CA GLU A 22 3.85 1.99 -11.20
C GLU A 22 3.13 3.32 -11.22
N LYS A 23 1.81 3.29 -11.08
CA LYS A 23 1.04 4.53 -11.06
C LYS A 23 1.45 5.41 -9.90
N LEU A 24 1.64 4.81 -8.75
CA LEU A 24 2.01 5.59 -7.58
C LEU A 24 3.40 6.16 -7.71
N LYS A 25 4.33 5.39 -8.26
CA LYS A 25 5.66 5.91 -8.49
C LYS A 25 5.63 7.13 -9.41
N ASN A 26 4.79 7.06 -10.41
CA ASN A 26 4.68 8.19 -11.33
C ASN A 26 4.10 9.42 -10.67
N ARG A 27 3.48 9.25 -9.52
CA ARG A 27 2.96 10.38 -8.76
C ARG A 27 3.90 10.80 -7.66
N GLY A 28 5.07 10.20 -7.61
CA GLY A 28 6.04 10.60 -6.62
C GLY A 28 6.08 9.76 -5.37
N ALA A 29 5.36 8.67 -5.35
CA ALA A 29 5.38 7.82 -4.18
C ALA A 29 6.70 7.08 -4.09
N ARG A 30 7.07 6.78 -2.85
CA ARG A 30 8.28 6.04 -2.61
C ARG A 30 7.90 4.64 -2.15
N ILE A 31 8.46 3.63 -2.75
CA ILE A 31 8.15 2.27 -2.36
C ILE A 31 9.00 1.91 -1.17
N ILE A 32 8.35 1.57 -0.06
CA ILE A 32 9.03 1.22 1.17
C ILE A 32 9.29 -0.28 1.20
N VAL A 33 8.27 -1.06 0.82
CA VAL A 33 8.41 -2.50 0.79
C VAL A 33 7.91 -2.98 -0.55
N GLU A 34 8.77 -3.62 -1.31
CA GLU A 34 8.41 -4.15 -2.62
C GLU A 34 7.43 -5.30 -2.41
N PRO A 35 6.68 -5.66 -3.44
CA PRO A 35 5.69 -6.71 -3.28
C PRO A 35 6.27 -8.00 -2.75
N VAL A 36 5.70 -8.48 -1.66
CA VAL A 36 6.11 -9.73 -1.06
C VAL A 36 4.85 -10.48 -0.70
N LEU A 37 4.96 -11.78 -0.55
CA LEU A 37 3.82 -12.56 -0.13
C LEU A 37 3.53 -12.29 1.33
N GLY A 38 2.29 -11.97 1.60
CA GLY A 38 1.87 -11.71 2.96
C GLY A 38 0.77 -12.66 3.35
N PHE A 39 -0.15 -12.14 4.15
CA PHE A 39 -1.23 -12.92 4.68
C PHE A 39 -2.07 -13.51 3.55
N GLU A 40 -2.43 -14.74 3.67
CA GLU A 40 -3.27 -15.44 2.69
C GLU A 40 -2.62 -15.56 1.33
N ASN A 41 -1.31 -15.57 1.29
CA ASN A 41 -0.59 -15.70 0.02
C ASN A 41 -0.90 -14.61 -0.96
N ARG A 42 -1.23 -13.45 -0.45
CA ARG A 42 -1.47 -12.29 -1.30
C ARG A 42 -0.24 -11.43 -1.32
N LEU A 43 0.03 -10.82 -2.44
CA LEU A 43 1.13 -9.88 -2.51
C LEU A 43 0.75 -8.60 -1.81
N ILE A 44 1.64 -8.09 -1.02
CA ILE A 44 1.43 -6.81 -0.36
C ILE A 44 2.64 -5.94 -0.58
N ALA A 45 2.42 -4.65 -0.53
CA ALA A 45 3.49 -3.68 -0.67
C ALA A 45 3.15 -2.46 0.16
N PHE A 46 4.17 -1.72 0.54
CA PHE A 46 3.95 -0.49 1.28
C PHE A 46 4.61 0.65 0.53
N VAL A 47 3.91 1.75 0.44
CA VAL A 47 4.47 2.94 -0.20
C VAL A 47 4.22 4.15 0.68
N PHE A 48 5.06 5.13 0.52
CA PHE A 48 4.91 6.38 1.22
C PHE A 48 4.63 7.44 0.19
N LEU A 49 3.52 8.14 0.34
CA LEU A 49 3.15 9.17 -0.59
C LEU A 49 2.92 10.45 0.19
N SER A 50 3.70 11.45 -0.13
CA SER A 50 3.57 12.70 0.56
C SER A 50 2.35 13.43 0.03
N MET A 51 1.40 13.68 0.90
CA MET A 51 0.19 14.37 0.50
C MET A 51 -0.03 15.54 1.40
N LYS A 52 -0.49 16.63 0.82
CA LYS A 52 -0.79 17.80 1.60
C LYS A 52 -2.04 17.54 2.39
N ASN A 53 -2.14 18.15 3.50
CA ASN A 53 -3.36 18.14 4.28
C ASN A 53 -3.79 16.78 4.76
N THR A 54 -2.85 15.87 4.91
CA THR A 54 -3.21 14.59 5.46
C THR A 54 -2.07 14.12 6.32
N LYS A 55 -2.43 13.39 7.36
CA LYS A 55 -1.45 12.82 8.24
C LYS A 55 -1.13 11.39 7.93
N CYS A 56 -1.88 10.80 7.03
CA CYS A 56 -1.68 9.40 6.74
C CYS A 56 -1.05 9.26 5.39
N ASN A 57 0.25 9.10 5.39
CA ASN A 57 0.98 9.01 4.15
C ASN A 57 1.47 7.62 3.83
N LEU A 58 1.25 6.69 4.71
CA LEU A 58 1.69 5.32 4.49
C LEU A 58 0.55 4.51 3.92
N ILE A 59 0.78 3.91 2.80
CA ILE A 59 -0.26 3.18 2.10
C ILE A 59 0.17 1.74 1.92
N GLU A 60 -0.71 0.84 2.30
CA GLU A 60 -0.48 -0.57 2.08
C GLU A 60 -1.34 -1.02 0.91
N LEU A 61 -0.74 -1.71 -0.04
CA LEU A 61 -1.48 -2.29 -1.14
C LEU A 61 -1.49 -3.79 -0.95
N ALA A 62 -2.66 -4.38 -1.14
CA ALA A 62 -2.78 -5.82 -1.08
C ALA A 62 -3.47 -6.28 -2.34
N GLU A 63 -2.87 -7.23 -3.02
CA GLU A 63 -3.48 -7.72 -4.25
C GLU A 63 -4.65 -8.61 -3.87
N GLU A 64 -5.74 -8.45 -4.57
CA GLU A 64 -6.92 -9.21 -4.19
C GLU A 64 -6.69 -10.69 -4.44
N LYS A 65 -7.39 -11.48 -3.65
CA LYS A 65 -7.24 -12.90 -3.75
C LYS A 65 -7.83 -13.37 -5.05
N LYS A 66 -7.11 -14.23 -5.72
CA LYS A 66 -7.60 -14.74 -6.98
C LYS A 66 -8.42 -15.98 -6.75
N LEU A 67 -9.52 -16.07 -7.46
CA LEU A 67 -10.34 -17.24 -7.36
C LEU A 67 -9.87 -18.27 -8.36
N GLN A 68 -10.00 -19.51 -7.98
CA GLN A 68 -9.57 -20.60 -8.86
C GLN A 68 -10.71 -21.14 -9.65
#